data_3289a20ae14b7a3d780baaf8b26d4b3f
#
_entry.id   3289a20ae14b7a3d780baaf8b26d4b3f
#
_cell.length_a   1.000
_cell.length_b   1.000
_cell.length_c   1.000
_cell.angle_alpha   90.00
_cell.angle_beta   90.00
_cell.angle_gamma   90.00
#
_symmetry.space_group_name_H-M   'P 1'
#
loop_
_entity.id
_entity.type
_entity.pdbx_description
1 polymer ?
#
loop_
_entity_poly.entity_id
_entity_poly.type
_entity_poly.pdbx_seq_one_letter_code
_entity_poly.pdbx_strand_id
1 'polypeptide(L)'
;MAALPNQMTAIGIKAAGGPDMLVPEQRPLPKPAAGEILVKVAAAGVNRPDVMQRMGLYPPPPGAPDIPGLEIAGEVVATGTDVKRWKVGDRIMALVVGGGYAEYCLAHETHALPLSGLSMVEAAAIPETFFTVWHNAFERGGLKKGETLLVHGGSSGIGTTAIQLAKAFGARVITTAGSDEKCGACRKLGADVAVNYKSEDFVAATKSATGDRGAEVILDMVGGDYIARNYEAAAVEGRIVQIAFQGSPKATVDFRRIMLKRLHHTGSTLRARSVADKGAIARAVEENVLPLLKTGAVKPIIYKTFPLGEAPAAHALMETSTHIGKIVLTL
;
A
#
# COMPACT_ATOMS: atom_id res chain seq x y z
N MET A 1 10.31 -32.03 11.01
CA MET A 1 10.36 -30.56 11.05
C MET A 1 11.31 -30.16 12.16
N ALA A 2 12.18 -29.16 11.95
CA ALA A 2 12.99 -28.61 13.03
C ALA A 2 12.06 -27.98 14.06
N ALA A 3 12.43 -28.08 15.35
CA ALA A 3 11.67 -27.41 16.42
C ALA A 3 11.72 -25.90 16.22
N LEU A 4 10.59 -25.23 16.43
CA LEU A 4 10.54 -23.76 16.38
C LEU A 4 11.34 -23.18 17.57
N PRO A 5 12.02 -22.04 17.39
CA PRO A 5 12.75 -21.39 18.48
C PRO A 5 11.79 -20.81 19.52
N ASN A 6 12.26 -20.56 20.72
CA ASN A 6 11.48 -19.89 21.76
C ASN A 6 11.46 -18.35 21.61
N GLN A 7 12.45 -17.82 20.91
CA GLN A 7 12.64 -16.38 20.68
C GLN A 7 12.96 -16.13 19.20
N MET A 8 12.74 -14.91 18.77
CA MET A 8 13.03 -14.42 17.43
C MET A 8 13.68 -13.05 17.48
N THR A 9 14.45 -12.71 16.45
CA THR A 9 14.90 -11.33 16.22
C THR A 9 13.78 -10.52 15.57
N ALA A 10 13.54 -9.33 16.12
CA ALA A 10 12.59 -8.35 15.55
C ALA A 10 13.23 -6.95 15.58
N ILE A 11 12.69 -6.05 14.79
CA ILE A 11 13.04 -4.61 14.86
C ILE A 11 11.97 -3.89 15.66
N GLY A 12 12.34 -3.49 16.89
CA GLY A 12 11.50 -2.69 17.76
C GLY A 12 11.70 -1.20 17.58
N ILE A 13 10.78 -0.42 18.15
CA ILE A 13 10.86 1.05 18.21
C ILE A 13 11.21 1.46 19.63
N LYS A 14 12.44 1.89 19.86
CA LYS A 14 12.93 2.29 21.19
C LYS A 14 12.19 3.49 21.76
N ALA A 15 11.89 4.47 20.92
CA ALA A 15 11.11 5.67 21.23
C ALA A 15 10.58 6.29 19.92
N ALA A 16 9.58 7.15 20.02
CA ALA A 16 9.16 7.96 18.88
C ALA A 16 10.30 8.87 18.40
N GLY A 17 10.63 8.82 17.09
CA GLY A 17 11.77 9.62 16.60
C GLY A 17 12.24 9.27 15.20
N GLY A 18 13.52 9.51 14.97
CA GLY A 18 14.22 9.28 13.71
C GLY A 18 14.45 7.79 13.39
N PRO A 19 15.03 7.49 12.21
CA PRO A 19 15.32 6.10 11.81
C PRO A 19 16.15 5.30 12.80
N ASP A 20 17.05 5.94 13.53
CA ASP A 20 17.90 5.38 14.58
C ASP A 20 17.13 4.82 15.80
N MET A 21 15.84 5.12 15.91
CA MET A 21 14.96 4.53 16.91
C MET A 21 14.53 3.10 16.59
N LEU A 22 14.78 2.61 15.38
CA LEU A 22 14.59 1.21 15.00
C LEU A 22 15.81 0.40 15.46
N VAL A 23 15.60 -0.54 16.36
CA VAL A 23 16.67 -1.36 16.95
C VAL A 23 16.33 -2.85 16.91
N PRO A 24 17.31 -3.72 16.64
CA PRO A 24 17.10 -5.16 16.77
C PRO A 24 16.92 -5.53 18.25
N GLU A 25 15.97 -6.42 18.51
CA GLU A 25 15.68 -6.94 19.84
C GLU A 25 15.22 -8.40 19.78
N GLN A 26 15.37 -9.12 20.90
CA GLN A 26 14.84 -10.47 21.05
C GLN A 26 13.42 -10.41 21.59
N ARG A 27 12.51 -11.10 20.92
CA ARG A 27 11.09 -11.21 21.29
C ARG A 27 10.68 -12.67 21.42
N PRO A 28 9.74 -13.00 22.31
CA PRO A 28 9.14 -14.34 22.30
C PRO A 28 8.54 -14.68 20.95
N LEU A 29 8.68 -15.93 20.54
CA LEU A 29 8.01 -16.42 19.33
C LEU A 29 6.48 -16.34 19.54
N PRO A 30 5.72 -15.65 18.68
CA PRO A 30 4.27 -15.55 18.83
C PRO A 30 3.61 -16.90 18.51
N LYS A 31 2.49 -17.19 19.20
CA LYS A 31 1.71 -18.39 19.00
C LYS A 31 0.45 -18.08 18.20
N PRO A 32 0.16 -18.81 17.11
CA PRO A 32 -1.03 -18.54 16.30
C PRO A 32 -2.29 -18.92 17.09
N ALA A 33 -3.24 -17.98 17.15
CA ALA A 33 -4.59 -18.19 17.66
C ALA A 33 -5.49 -18.86 16.60
N ALA A 34 -6.78 -19.03 16.92
CA ALA A 34 -7.76 -19.55 15.96
C ALA A 34 -7.81 -18.69 14.68
N GLY A 35 -7.72 -19.33 13.52
CA GLY A 35 -7.69 -18.67 12.21
C GLY A 35 -6.38 -17.96 11.86
N GLU A 36 -5.34 -18.05 12.70
CA GLU A 36 -4.03 -17.47 12.44
C GLU A 36 -3.01 -18.51 12.00
N ILE A 37 -2.07 -18.06 11.20
CA ILE A 37 -0.88 -18.81 10.77
C ILE A 37 0.38 -18.09 11.26
N LEU A 38 1.40 -18.87 11.65
CA LEU A 38 2.72 -18.35 11.93
C LEU A 38 3.58 -18.50 10.67
N VAL A 39 4.12 -17.41 10.21
CA VAL A 39 4.93 -17.33 8.99
C VAL A 39 6.38 -17.08 9.38
N LYS A 40 7.31 -17.92 8.88
CA LYS A 40 8.74 -17.60 8.86
C LYS A 40 8.94 -16.58 7.73
N VAL A 41 9.24 -15.36 8.09
CA VAL A 41 9.33 -14.25 7.14
C VAL A 41 10.63 -14.38 6.33
N ALA A 42 10.51 -14.24 5.03
CA ALA A 42 11.65 -14.16 4.10
C ALA A 42 11.85 -12.72 3.59
N ALA A 43 10.76 -11.95 3.53
CA ALA A 43 10.81 -10.54 3.15
C ALA A 43 9.61 -9.78 3.72
N ALA A 44 9.79 -8.48 3.99
CA ALA A 44 8.76 -7.56 4.47
C ALA A 44 8.81 -6.23 3.70
N GLY A 45 7.68 -5.74 3.23
CA GLY A 45 7.59 -4.45 2.55
C GLY A 45 7.67 -3.28 3.52
N VAL A 46 8.37 -2.22 3.12
CA VAL A 46 8.42 -0.95 3.87
C VAL A 46 7.34 -0.01 3.35
N ASN A 47 6.56 0.56 4.27
CA ASN A 47 5.44 1.43 3.95
C ASN A 47 5.49 2.73 4.74
N ARG A 48 4.85 3.79 4.24
CA ARG A 48 4.79 5.08 4.94
C ARG A 48 4.15 4.97 6.35
N PRO A 49 3.11 4.16 6.57
CA PRO A 49 2.58 3.92 7.92
C PRO A 49 3.61 3.36 8.92
N ASP A 50 4.60 2.57 8.48
CA ASP A 50 5.66 2.05 9.36
C ASP A 50 6.55 3.20 9.86
N VAL A 51 6.89 4.14 8.96
CA VAL A 51 7.61 5.37 9.30
C VAL A 51 6.79 6.22 10.26
N MET A 52 5.49 6.39 10.02
CA MET A 52 4.60 7.14 10.90
C MET A 52 4.44 6.45 12.27
N GLN A 53 4.40 5.12 12.32
CA GLN A 53 4.39 4.38 13.59
C GLN A 53 5.67 4.65 14.37
N ARG A 54 6.84 4.57 13.74
CA ARG A 54 8.12 4.90 14.38
C ARG A 54 8.15 6.34 14.90
N MET A 55 7.55 7.28 14.19
CA MET A 55 7.46 8.69 14.62
C MET A 55 6.38 8.93 15.70
N GLY A 56 5.63 7.91 16.13
CA GLY A 56 4.54 8.03 17.10
C GLY A 56 3.25 8.64 16.53
N LEU A 57 3.16 8.82 15.21
CA LEU A 57 2.03 9.47 14.52
C LEU A 57 0.96 8.48 14.04
N TYR A 58 1.24 7.18 14.08
CA TYR A 58 0.31 6.14 13.63
C TYR A 58 0.43 4.91 14.55
N PRO A 59 -0.13 4.99 15.78
CA PRO A 59 -0.03 3.89 16.74
C PRO A 59 -0.74 2.63 16.23
N PRO A 60 -0.22 1.44 16.59
CA PRO A 60 -0.91 0.19 16.29
C PRO A 60 -2.31 0.17 16.95
N PRO A 61 -3.32 -0.41 16.29
CA PRO A 61 -4.62 -0.60 16.91
C PRO A 61 -4.53 -1.53 18.12
N PRO A 62 -5.49 -1.46 19.06
CA PRO A 62 -5.51 -2.33 20.24
C PRO A 62 -5.35 -3.81 19.87
N GLY A 63 -4.45 -4.51 20.55
CA GLY A 63 -4.14 -5.92 20.31
C GLY A 63 -3.19 -6.22 19.14
N ALA A 64 -2.83 -5.23 18.33
CA ALA A 64 -1.82 -5.42 17.31
C ALA A 64 -0.39 -5.36 17.89
N PRO A 65 0.58 -6.06 17.27
CA PRO A 65 1.98 -5.96 17.67
C PRO A 65 2.50 -4.52 17.59
N ASP A 66 3.39 -4.17 18.53
CA ASP A 66 4.15 -2.90 18.52
C ASP A 66 5.30 -2.90 17.48
N ILE A 67 5.74 -4.08 17.04
CA ILE A 67 6.73 -4.25 15.96
C ILE A 67 6.12 -3.74 14.65
N PRO A 68 6.81 -2.87 13.89
CA PRO A 68 6.32 -2.38 12.60
C PRO A 68 6.30 -3.47 11.51
N GLY A 69 5.82 -3.11 10.32
CA GLY A 69 5.71 -3.98 9.14
C GLY A 69 4.28 -4.47 8.93
N LEU A 70 3.67 -4.03 7.82
CA LEU A 70 2.26 -4.27 7.49
C LEU A 70 2.05 -5.33 6.40
N GLU A 71 3.13 -5.83 5.80
CA GLU A 71 3.09 -6.86 4.78
C GLU A 71 4.33 -7.73 4.80
N ILE A 72 4.14 -8.99 4.51
CA ILE A 72 5.20 -10.01 4.53
C ILE A 72 5.05 -10.99 3.36
N ALA A 73 6.15 -11.67 3.05
CA ALA A 73 6.14 -12.96 2.34
C ALA A 73 7.04 -13.95 3.07
N GLY A 74 6.64 -15.22 3.08
CA GLY A 74 7.37 -16.24 3.81
C GLY A 74 6.72 -17.61 3.71
N GLU A 75 7.14 -18.52 4.59
CA GLU A 75 6.67 -19.89 4.68
C GLU A 75 5.85 -20.10 5.97
N VAL A 76 4.72 -20.74 5.86
CA VAL A 76 3.90 -21.12 7.01
C VAL A 76 4.62 -22.21 7.81
N VAL A 77 4.89 -21.96 9.09
CA VAL A 77 5.62 -22.89 9.97
C VAL A 77 4.77 -23.47 11.11
N ALA A 78 3.63 -22.83 11.41
CA ALA A 78 2.62 -23.34 12.32
C ALA A 78 1.24 -22.76 11.98
N THR A 79 0.18 -23.47 12.38
CA THR A 79 -1.20 -23.02 12.22
C THR A 79 -1.91 -23.08 13.56
N GLY A 80 -2.77 -22.09 13.82
CA GLY A 80 -3.73 -22.15 14.92
C GLY A 80 -4.88 -23.10 14.62
N THR A 81 -5.81 -23.21 15.58
CA THR A 81 -7.06 -23.93 15.36
C THR A 81 -7.90 -23.23 14.28
N ASP A 82 -8.78 -23.97 13.62
CA ASP A 82 -9.72 -23.47 12.61
C ASP A 82 -9.10 -22.98 11.30
N VAL A 83 -7.78 -23.00 11.14
CA VAL A 83 -7.11 -22.74 9.85
C VAL A 83 -7.44 -23.88 8.87
N LYS A 84 -8.01 -23.50 7.72
CA LYS A 84 -8.47 -24.46 6.68
C LYS A 84 -7.74 -24.27 5.35
N ARG A 85 -7.26 -23.07 5.12
CA ARG A 85 -6.73 -22.68 3.82
C ARG A 85 -5.22 -23.01 3.64
N TRP A 86 -4.47 -22.94 4.73
CA TRP A 86 -3.02 -23.05 4.70
C TRP A 86 -2.51 -24.19 5.57
N LYS A 87 -1.39 -24.77 5.17
CA LYS A 87 -0.67 -25.80 5.92
C LYS A 87 0.80 -25.44 6.05
N VAL A 88 1.48 -26.07 7.00
CA VAL A 88 2.94 -25.93 7.17
C VAL A 88 3.67 -26.30 5.88
N GLY A 89 4.62 -25.43 5.48
CA GLY A 89 5.37 -25.53 4.24
C GLY A 89 4.78 -24.71 3.08
N ASP A 90 3.55 -24.18 3.20
CA ASP A 90 2.99 -23.32 2.16
C ASP A 90 3.71 -21.96 2.14
N ARG A 91 3.99 -21.48 0.93
CA ARG A 91 4.63 -20.19 0.69
C ARG A 91 3.56 -19.15 0.36
N ILE A 92 3.53 -18.07 1.16
CA ILE A 92 2.47 -17.06 1.08
C ILE A 92 3.02 -15.64 1.12
N MET A 93 2.19 -14.70 0.71
CA MET A 93 2.29 -13.28 1.04
C MET A 93 1.05 -12.87 1.83
N ALA A 94 1.17 -11.94 2.77
CA ALA A 94 0.06 -11.57 3.63
C ALA A 94 0.07 -10.10 4.04
N LEU A 95 -1.14 -9.53 4.12
CA LEU A 95 -1.37 -8.27 4.82
C LEU A 95 -1.46 -8.56 6.32
N VAL A 96 -0.67 -7.83 7.12
CA VAL A 96 -0.63 -7.99 8.57
C VAL A 96 -0.93 -6.66 9.29
N VAL A 97 -1.28 -6.72 10.56
CA VAL A 97 -1.60 -5.52 11.35
C VAL A 97 -0.37 -4.91 12.04
N GLY A 98 0.77 -5.56 11.90
CA GLY A 98 2.07 -5.26 12.49
C GLY A 98 2.89 -6.55 12.59
N GLY A 99 4.14 -6.45 13.07
CA GLY A 99 4.99 -7.62 13.29
C GLY A 99 5.81 -8.05 12.07
N GLY A 100 5.66 -7.40 10.92
CA GLY A 100 6.36 -7.83 9.69
C GLY A 100 7.88 -7.65 9.73
N TYR A 101 8.40 -6.78 10.59
CA TYR A 101 9.85 -6.59 10.75
C TYR A 101 10.43 -7.55 11.79
N ALA A 102 10.19 -8.84 11.60
CA ALA A 102 10.66 -9.90 12.48
C ALA A 102 10.88 -11.21 11.72
N GLU A 103 11.68 -12.11 12.27
CA GLU A 103 11.92 -13.43 11.68
C GLU A 103 10.65 -14.29 11.56
N TYR A 104 9.66 -14.03 12.42
CA TYR A 104 8.35 -14.69 12.40
C TYR A 104 7.24 -13.70 12.63
N CYS A 105 6.13 -13.86 11.91
CA CYS A 105 4.98 -12.97 12.00
C CYS A 105 3.68 -13.77 11.97
N LEU A 106 2.68 -13.33 12.75
CA LEU A 106 1.31 -13.86 12.66
C LEU A 106 0.56 -13.19 11.50
N ALA A 107 -0.18 -13.98 10.77
CA ALA A 107 -1.14 -13.50 9.79
C ALA A 107 -2.47 -14.24 9.95
N HIS A 108 -3.59 -13.56 9.74
CA HIS A 108 -4.88 -14.24 9.64
C HIS A 108 -4.97 -14.99 8.31
N GLU A 109 -5.43 -16.23 8.29
CA GLU A 109 -5.47 -17.09 7.09
C GLU A 109 -6.17 -16.43 5.89
N THR A 110 -7.21 -15.62 6.15
CA THR A 110 -7.98 -14.95 5.10
C THR A 110 -7.30 -13.71 4.51
N HIS A 111 -6.21 -13.21 5.13
CA HIS A 111 -5.43 -12.07 4.63
C HIS A 111 -4.20 -12.49 3.84
N ALA A 112 -3.98 -13.81 3.73
CA ALA A 112 -2.86 -14.40 2.99
C ALA A 112 -3.27 -14.80 1.58
N LEU A 113 -2.34 -14.63 0.65
CA LEU A 113 -2.44 -14.99 -0.76
C LEU A 113 -1.31 -15.94 -1.16
N PRO A 114 -1.51 -16.82 -2.16
CA PRO A 114 -0.43 -17.67 -2.66
C PRO A 114 0.62 -16.84 -3.43
N LEU A 115 1.86 -17.27 -3.40
CA LEU A 115 2.98 -16.58 -4.07
C LEU A 115 2.82 -16.45 -5.59
N SER A 116 2.16 -17.41 -6.21
CA SER A 116 1.80 -17.38 -7.64
C SER A 116 2.96 -17.15 -8.61
N GLY A 117 4.14 -17.70 -8.30
CA GLY A 117 5.33 -17.59 -9.14
C GLY A 117 6.23 -16.40 -8.85
N LEU A 118 5.82 -15.49 -7.96
CA LEU A 118 6.65 -14.38 -7.52
C LEU A 118 7.78 -14.85 -6.60
N SER A 119 8.90 -14.13 -6.61
CA SER A 119 9.93 -14.25 -5.58
C SER A 119 9.39 -13.73 -4.24
N MET A 120 10.05 -14.09 -3.12
CA MET A 120 9.67 -13.59 -1.78
C MET A 120 9.72 -12.06 -1.70
N VAL A 121 10.72 -11.43 -2.34
CA VAL A 121 10.88 -9.98 -2.38
C VAL A 121 9.73 -9.31 -3.14
N GLU A 122 9.36 -9.84 -4.30
CA GLU A 122 8.23 -9.32 -5.07
C GLU A 122 6.91 -9.51 -4.31
N ALA A 123 6.71 -10.70 -3.74
CA ALA A 123 5.50 -11.02 -2.99
C ALA A 123 5.31 -10.14 -1.74
N ALA A 124 6.40 -9.82 -1.02
CA ALA A 124 6.36 -8.93 0.14
C ALA A 124 6.02 -7.46 -0.20
N ALA A 125 5.97 -7.09 -1.48
CA ALA A 125 5.62 -5.75 -1.94
C ALA A 125 4.18 -5.63 -2.48
N ILE A 126 3.39 -6.70 -2.34
CA ILE A 126 2.03 -6.78 -2.89
C ILE A 126 0.94 -6.38 -1.87
N PRO A 127 0.84 -6.99 -0.67
CA PRO A 127 -0.39 -6.93 0.12
C PRO A 127 -0.82 -5.51 0.49
N GLU A 128 0.06 -4.68 1.02
CA GLU A 128 -0.31 -3.33 1.49
C GLU A 128 -0.76 -2.43 0.34
N THR A 129 -0.02 -2.41 -0.76
CA THR A 129 -0.31 -1.50 -1.87
C THR A 129 -1.46 -2.00 -2.74
N PHE A 130 -1.52 -3.29 -3.03
CA PHE A 130 -2.55 -3.84 -3.92
C PHE A 130 -3.91 -3.90 -3.23
N PHE A 131 -3.97 -4.27 -1.95
CA PHE A 131 -5.23 -4.23 -1.18
C PHE A 131 -5.73 -2.79 -1.04
N THR A 132 -4.82 -1.84 -0.75
CA THR A 132 -5.17 -0.43 -0.64
C THR A 132 -5.70 0.12 -1.95
N VAL A 133 -5.01 -0.13 -3.07
CA VAL A 133 -5.45 0.38 -4.38
C VAL A 133 -6.75 -0.30 -4.82
N TRP A 134 -6.85 -1.62 -4.68
CA TRP A 134 -8.07 -2.33 -5.05
C TRP A 134 -9.27 -1.79 -4.30
N HIS A 135 -9.18 -1.78 -2.97
CA HIS A 135 -10.26 -1.30 -2.13
C HIS A 135 -10.65 0.15 -2.41
N ASN A 136 -9.68 1.04 -2.62
CA ASN A 136 -9.96 2.47 -2.73
C ASN A 136 -10.27 2.94 -4.16
N ALA A 137 -9.56 2.46 -5.18
CA ALA A 137 -9.83 2.88 -6.54
C ALA A 137 -11.01 2.11 -7.16
N PHE A 138 -11.09 0.77 -6.95
CA PHE A 138 -12.07 -0.07 -7.63
C PHE A 138 -13.34 -0.31 -6.82
N GLU A 139 -13.25 -0.62 -5.52
CA GLU A 139 -14.44 -0.86 -4.70
C GLU A 139 -15.10 0.45 -4.27
N ARG A 140 -14.36 1.33 -3.58
CA ARG A 140 -14.91 2.61 -3.06
C ARG A 140 -15.05 3.68 -4.15
N GLY A 141 -14.03 3.86 -4.96
CA GLY A 141 -14.02 4.78 -6.10
C GLY A 141 -14.87 4.28 -7.27
N GLY A 142 -15.16 2.97 -7.32
CA GLY A 142 -15.96 2.38 -8.39
C GLY A 142 -15.38 2.63 -9.77
N LEU A 143 -14.04 2.66 -9.92
CA LEU A 143 -13.36 2.91 -11.19
C LEU A 143 -13.78 1.88 -12.24
N LYS A 144 -14.21 2.35 -13.41
CA LYS A 144 -14.69 1.52 -14.51
C LYS A 144 -13.82 1.68 -15.74
N LYS A 145 -13.90 0.70 -16.63
CA LYS A 145 -13.31 0.79 -17.97
C LYS A 145 -13.76 2.05 -18.70
N GLY A 146 -12.82 2.78 -19.28
CA GLY A 146 -13.05 4.03 -20.00
C GLY A 146 -13.11 5.29 -19.13
N GLU A 147 -13.19 5.16 -17.80
CA GLU A 147 -13.08 6.29 -16.87
C GLU A 147 -11.61 6.73 -16.70
N THR A 148 -11.43 7.90 -16.15
CA THR A 148 -10.11 8.48 -15.84
C THR A 148 -9.84 8.39 -14.33
N LEU A 149 -8.73 7.76 -13.96
CA LEU A 149 -8.15 7.82 -12.62
C LEU A 149 -7.12 8.94 -12.56
N LEU A 150 -7.26 9.86 -11.62
CA LEU A 150 -6.19 10.74 -11.17
C LEU A 150 -5.62 10.17 -9.87
N VAL A 151 -4.33 9.80 -9.86
CA VAL A 151 -3.65 9.33 -8.65
C VAL A 151 -2.48 10.23 -8.30
N HIS A 152 -2.47 10.78 -7.08
CA HIS A 152 -1.34 11.57 -6.59
C HIS A 152 -0.20 10.65 -6.11
N GLY A 153 1.05 11.11 -6.33
CA GLY A 153 2.23 10.33 -5.94
C GLY A 153 2.48 9.10 -6.80
N GLY A 154 2.37 9.21 -8.11
CA GLY A 154 2.46 8.10 -9.08
C GLY A 154 3.71 7.23 -9.00
N SER A 155 4.82 7.78 -8.49
CA SER A 155 6.07 7.02 -8.31
C SER A 155 6.16 6.26 -6.98
N SER A 156 5.19 6.41 -6.08
CA SER A 156 5.13 5.64 -4.82
C SER A 156 4.69 4.18 -5.06
N GLY A 157 4.80 3.33 -4.04
CA GLY A 157 4.25 1.97 -4.11
C GLY A 157 2.77 1.95 -4.46
N ILE A 158 1.97 2.84 -3.87
CA ILE A 158 0.54 3.01 -4.21
C ILE A 158 0.38 3.46 -5.66
N GLY A 159 1.14 4.51 -6.07
CA GLY A 159 1.01 5.08 -7.41
C GLY A 159 1.39 4.11 -8.51
N THR A 160 2.52 3.40 -8.38
CA THR A 160 2.96 2.41 -9.37
C THR A 160 1.99 1.24 -9.50
N THR A 161 1.36 0.83 -8.39
CA THR A 161 0.29 -0.17 -8.37
C THR A 161 -0.99 0.36 -9.04
N ALA A 162 -1.43 1.57 -8.67
CA ALA A 162 -2.65 2.18 -9.21
C ALA A 162 -2.57 2.41 -10.73
N ILE A 163 -1.43 2.90 -11.23
CA ILE A 163 -1.22 3.08 -12.68
C ILE A 163 -1.40 1.76 -13.41
N GLN A 164 -0.68 0.71 -13.00
CA GLN A 164 -0.71 -0.57 -13.68
C GLN A 164 -2.09 -1.24 -13.61
N LEU A 165 -2.74 -1.26 -12.43
CA LEU A 165 -4.07 -1.85 -12.28
C LEU A 165 -5.11 -1.09 -13.09
N ALA A 166 -5.15 0.23 -13.01
CA ALA A 166 -6.11 1.02 -13.78
C ALA A 166 -5.95 0.81 -15.28
N LYS A 167 -4.72 0.73 -15.78
CA LYS A 167 -4.46 0.41 -17.20
C LYS A 167 -4.91 -1.00 -17.56
N ALA A 168 -4.62 -1.99 -16.72
CA ALA A 168 -5.04 -3.38 -16.96
C ALA A 168 -6.56 -3.53 -17.02
N PHE A 169 -7.29 -2.71 -16.24
CA PHE A 169 -8.77 -2.67 -16.27
C PHE A 169 -9.35 -1.67 -17.28
N GLY A 170 -8.51 -1.10 -18.17
CA GLY A 170 -8.94 -0.27 -19.28
C GLY A 170 -9.33 1.15 -18.93
N ALA A 171 -8.88 1.68 -17.79
CA ALA A 171 -9.05 3.07 -17.44
C ALA A 171 -7.92 3.95 -18.04
N ARG A 172 -8.20 5.25 -18.17
CA ARG A 172 -7.20 6.27 -18.43
C ARG A 172 -6.53 6.68 -17.12
N VAL A 173 -5.23 6.96 -17.12
CA VAL A 173 -4.50 7.30 -15.92
C VAL A 173 -3.79 8.63 -16.06
N ILE A 174 -4.09 9.54 -15.15
CA ILE A 174 -3.36 10.79 -14.91
C ILE A 174 -2.69 10.67 -13.54
N THR A 175 -1.44 11.11 -13.42
CA THR A 175 -0.74 11.03 -12.14
C THR A 175 0.13 12.24 -11.89
N THR A 176 0.45 12.50 -10.62
CA THR A 176 1.41 13.53 -10.23
C THR A 176 2.68 12.91 -9.65
N ALA A 177 3.83 13.49 -9.92
CA ALA A 177 5.10 13.09 -9.35
C ALA A 177 6.00 14.31 -9.13
N GLY A 178 7.09 14.16 -8.35
CA GLY A 178 7.91 15.30 -7.88
C GLY A 178 9.16 15.58 -8.73
N SER A 179 9.33 14.94 -9.88
CA SER A 179 10.40 15.23 -10.85
C SER A 179 10.06 14.66 -12.22
N ASP A 180 10.71 15.18 -13.26
CA ASP A 180 10.53 14.72 -14.64
C ASP A 180 10.97 13.25 -14.83
N GLU A 181 12.02 12.82 -14.12
CA GLU A 181 12.45 11.41 -14.08
C GLU A 181 11.32 10.52 -13.58
N LYS A 182 10.69 10.89 -12.46
CA LYS A 182 9.57 10.16 -11.88
C LYS A 182 8.34 10.17 -12.78
N CYS A 183 8.05 11.30 -13.42
CA CYS A 183 7.00 11.38 -14.43
C CYS A 183 7.30 10.46 -15.62
N GLY A 184 8.55 10.39 -16.06
CA GLY A 184 9.00 9.45 -17.09
C GLY A 184 8.79 8.00 -16.70
N ALA A 185 9.10 7.64 -15.45
CA ALA A 185 8.85 6.30 -14.91
C ALA A 185 7.34 5.98 -14.85
N CYS A 186 6.51 6.91 -14.42
CA CYS A 186 5.05 6.74 -14.41
C CYS A 186 4.49 6.50 -15.83
N ARG A 187 4.97 7.24 -16.83
CA ARG A 187 4.58 7.01 -18.23
C ARG A 187 4.99 5.63 -18.74
N LYS A 188 6.19 5.16 -18.39
CA LYS A 188 6.65 3.80 -18.74
C LYS A 188 5.77 2.70 -18.09
N LEU A 189 5.16 2.97 -16.93
CA LEU A 189 4.22 2.07 -16.27
C LEU A 189 2.80 2.13 -16.87
N GLY A 190 2.55 3.03 -17.83
CA GLY A 190 1.29 3.15 -18.51
C GLY A 190 0.46 4.39 -18.18
N ALA A 191 0.96 5.33 -17.38
CA ALA A 191 0.25 6.60 -17.15
C ALA A 191 0.12 7.38 -18.48
N ASP A 192 -1.11 7.77 -18.85
CA ASP A 192 -1.39 8.53 -20.06
C ASP A 192 -0.87 9.97 -19.92
N VAL A 193 -0.94 10.52 -18.71
CA VAL A 193 -0.38 11.85 -18.37
C VAL A 193 0.32 11.74 -17.01
N ALA A 194 1.52 12.26 -16.93
CA ALA A 194 2.26 12.38 -15.67
C ALA A 194 2.74 13.83 -15.52
N VAL A 195 2.29 14.45 -14.44
CA VAL A 195 2.45 15.89 -14.16
C VAL A 195 3.53 16.07 -13.09
N ASN A 196 4.54 16.86 -13.38
CA ASN A 196 5.51 17.30 -12.39
C ASN A 196 4.87 18.41 -11.55
N TYR A 197 4.35 18.08 -10.37
CA TYR A 197 3.61 19.03 -9.52
C TYR A 197 4.45 20.22 -9.03
N LYS A 198 5.77 20.21 -9.22
CA LYS A 198 6.65 21.34 -8.89
C LYS A 198 6.67 22.44 -9.96
N SER A 199 6.37 22.09 -11.20
CA SER A 199 6.43 22.99 -12.35
C SER A 199 5.14 23.08 -13.15
N GLU A 200 4.20 22.16 -12.93
CA GLU A 200 2.96 22.05 -13.71
C GLU A 200 1.72 22.04 -12.81
N ASP A 201 0.60 22.49 -13.36
CA ASP A 201 -0.71 22.43 -12.69
C ASP A 201 -1.48 21.17 -13.09
N PHE A 202 -1.68 20.27 -12.12
CA PHE A 202 -2.40 19.03 -12.37
C PHE A 202 -3.89 19.24 -12.68
N VAL A 203 -4.51 20.33 -12.22
CA VAL A 203 -5.91 20.64 -12.55
C VAL A 203 -6.03 20.97 -14.02
N ALA A 204 -5.17 21.87 -14.51
CA ALA A 204 -5.13 22.24 -15.92
C ALA A 204 -4.79 21.04 -16.82
N ALA A 205 -3.78 20.25 -16.41
CA ALA A 205 -3.40 19.04 -17.12
C ALA A 205 -4.54 17.99 -17.18
N THR A 206 -5.27 17.80 -16.07
CA THR A 206 -6.42 16.88 -16.01
C THR A 206 -7.53 17.34 -16.94
N LYS A 207 -7.89 18.61 -16.90
CA LYS A 207 -8.93 19.19 -17.78
C LYS A 207 -8.55 19.05 -19.25
N SER A 208 -7.34 19.46 -19.62
CA SER A 208 -6.83 19.31 -20.99
C SER A 208 -6.88 17.87 -21.46
N ALA A 209 -6.41 16.93 -20.63
CA ALA A 209 -6.38 15.51 -20.96
C ALA A 209 -7.77 14.89 -21.10
N THR A 210 -8.78 15.42 -20.46
CA THR A 210 -10.16 14.88 -20.44
C THR A 210 -11.17 15.69 -21.27
N GLY A 211 -10.73 16.71 -22.02
CA GLY A 211 -11.62 17.62 -22.74
C GLY A 211 -12.57 18.33 -21.77
N ASP A 212 -12.03 18.92 -20.73
CA ASP A 212 -12.68 19.66 -19.63
C ASP A 212 -13.66 18.85 -18.77
N ARG A 213 -13.81 17.53 -18.98
CA ARG A 213 -14.72 16.70 -18.16
C ARG A 213 -14.20 16.50 -16.74
N GLY A 214 -12.88 16.41 -16.54
CA GLY A 214 -12.26 16.05 -15.28
C GLY A 214 -12.07 14.53 -15.09
N ALA A 215 -11.52 14.13 -13.94
CA ALA A 215 -11.28 12.73 -13.57
C ALA A 215 -12.48 12.15 -12.82
N GLU A 216 -12.93 10.97 -13.21
CA GLU A 216 -14.06 10.28 -12.58
C GLU A 216 -13.68 9.74 -11.20
N VAL A 217 -12.44 9.28 -11.01
CA VAL A 217 -11.93 8.82 -9.70
C VAL A 217 -10.63 9.54 -9.39
N ILE A 218 -10.50 10.03 -8.16
CA ILE A 218 -9.26 10.64 -7.65
C ILE A 218 -8.83 9.87 -6.41
N LEU A 219 -7.60 9.34 -6.43
CA LEU A 219 -6.98 8.70 -5.28
C LEU A 219 -5.97 9.67 -4.67
N ASP A 220 -6.29 10.17 -3.47
CA ASP A 220 -5.50 11.20 -2.79
C ASP A 220 -4.82 10.66 -1.53
N MET A 221 -3.50 10.88 -1.44
CA MET A 221 -2.68 10.62 -0.27
C MET A 221 -1.96 11.88 0.25
N VAL A 222 -2.25 13.03 -0.36
CA VAL A 222 -1.59 14.31 -0.07
C VAL A 222 -2.39 15.15 0.90
N GLY A 223 -3.66 15.39 0.61
CA GLY A 223 -4.51 16.26 1.43
C GLY A 223 -4.15 17.74 1.33
N GLY A 224 -4.49 18.55 2.34
CA GLY A 224 -4.20 19.97 2.38
C GLY A 224 -4.80 20.70 1.17
N ASP A 225 -4.01 21.54 0.53
CA ASP A 225 -4.45 22.33 -0.64
C ASP A 225 -4.85 21.48 -1.85
N TYR A 226 -4.44 20.22 -1.90
CA TYR A 226 -4.88 19.30 -2.95
C TYR A 226 -6.37 19.02 -2.89
N ILE A 227 -7.01 19.09 -1.72
CA ILE A 227 -8.45 18.80 -1.57
C ILE A 227 -9.29 19.75 -2.41
N ALA A 228 -9.07 21.06 -2.30
CA ALA A 228 -9.78 22.04 -3.10
C ALA A 228 -9.52 21.87 -4.60
N ARG A 229 -8.27 21.64 -4.97
CA ARG A 229 -7.85 21.41 -6.35
C ARG A 229 -8.40 20.09 -6.91
N ASN A 230 -8.56 19.06 -6.09
CA ASN A 230 -9.22 17.80 -6.49
C ASN A 230 -10.68 18.03 -6.84
N TYR A 231 -11.41 18.92 -6.11
CA TYR A 231 -12.78 19.28 -6.48
C TYR A 231 -12.83 19.98 -7.85
N GLU A 232 -11.77 20.72 -8.21
CA GLU A 232 -11.68 21.35 -9.54
C GLU A 232 -11.36 20.33 -10.64
N ALA A 233 -10.46 19.39 -10.36
CA ALA A 233 -10.02 18.37 -11.31
C ALA A 233 -11.03 17.23 -11.51
N ALA A 234 -11.94 17.02 -10.53
CA ALA A 234 -12.95 15.95 -10.60
C ALA A 234 -13.99 16.20 -11.69
N ALA A 235 -14.45 15.13 -12.30
CA ALA A 235 -15.62 15.12 -13.19
C ALA A 235 -16.92 15.37 -12.41
N VAL A 236 -18.01 15.58 -13.13
CA VAL A 236 -19.37 15.51 -12.56
C VAL A 236 -19.60 14.08 -12.05
N GLU A 237 -20.22 13.94 -10.86
CA GLU A 237 -20.35 12.66 -10.14
C GLU A 237 -18.99 12.04 -9.76
N GLY A 238 -17.93 12.83 -9.72
CA GLY A 238 -16.57 12.39 -9.39
C GLY A 238 -16.47 11.82 -7.98
N ARG A 239 -15.64 10.80 -7.83
CA ARG A 239 -15.39 10.10 -6.56
C ARG A 239 -13.96 10.36 -6.12
N ILE A 240 -13.81 11.06 -5.00
CA ILE A 240 -12.51 11.39 -4.40
C ILE A 240 -12.30 10.49 -3.19
N VAL A 241 -11.24 9.70 -3.20
CA VAL A 241 -10.96 8.75 -2.14
C VAL A 241 -9.66 9.13 -1.44
N GLN A 242 -9.80 9.60 -0.20
CA GLN A 242 -8.67 9.97 0.66
C GLN A 242 -8.11 8.73 1.35
N ILE A 243 -6.81 8.48 1.24
CA ILE A 243 -6.15 7.31 1.86
C ILE A 243 -5.03 7.70 2.82
N ALA A 244 -4.53 8.94 2.76
CA ALA A 244 -3.51 9.47 3.67
C ALA A 244 -3.48 11.00 3.59
N PHE A 245 -2.70 11.62 4.49
CA PHE A 245 -2.43 13.04 4.53
C PHE A 245 -0.92 13.28 4.68
N GLN A 246 -0.18 13.20 3.58
CA GLN A 246 1.27 13.46 3.60
C GLN A 246 1.59 14.96 3.75
N GLY A 247 0.66 15.84 3.36
CA GLY A 247 0.73 17.27 3.60
C GLY A 247 -0.01 17.63 4.89
N SER A 248 -1.30 17.95 4.79
CA SER A 248 -2.13 18.36 5.92
C SER A 248 -3.49 17.67 5.92
N PRO A 249 -4.02 17.27 7.10
CA PRO A 249 -5.40 16.81 7.22
C PRO A 249 -6.42 17.98 7.21
N LYS A 250 -5.96 19.22 7.24
CA LYS A 250 -6.80 20.43 7.24
C LYS A 250 -6.70 21.13 5.90
N ALA A 251 -7.85 21.59 5.37
CA ALA A 251 -7.95 22.34 4.13
C ALA A 251 -9.10 23.38 4.22
N THR A 252 -8.95 24.47 3.46
CA THR A 252 -10.05 25.38 3.19
C THR A 252 -10.64 25.04 1.84
N VAL A 253 -11.95 24.78 1.78
CA VAL A 253 -12.62 24.33 0.56
C VAL A 253 -13.87 25.15 0.26
N ASP A 254 -14.15 25.35 -1.03
CA ASP A 254 -15.43 25.90 -1.51
C ASP A 254 -16.39 24.74 -1.80
N PHE A 255 -17.34 24.53 -0.90
CA PHE A 255 -18.32 23.44 -0.98
C PHE A 255 -19.30 23.56 -2.16
N ARG A 256 -19.41 24.74 -2.82
CA ARG A 256 -20.24 24.89 -4.02
C ARG A 256 -19.87 23.86 -5.09
N ARG A 257 -18.58 23.51 -5.21
CA ARG A 257 -18.12 22.50 -6.18
C ARG A 257 -18.67 21.12 -5.90
N ILE A 258 -18.79 20.72 -4.63
CA ILE A 258 -19.41 19.43 -4.26
C ILE A 258 -20.85 19.40 -4.77
N MET A 259 -21.62 20.46 -4.52
CA MET A 259 -23.02 20.54 -4.94
C MET A 259 -23.15 20.59 -6.46
N LEU A 260 -22.42 21.49 -7.14
CA LEU A 260 -22.53 21.69 -8.58
C LEU A 260 -22.09 20.46 -9.39
N LYS A 261 -21.09 19.74 -8.92
CA LYS A 261 -20.59 18.53 -9.57
C LYS A 261 -21.13 17.23 -8.94
N ARG A 262 -21.94 17.31 -7.88
CA ARG A 262 -22.46 16.13 -7.14
C ARG A 262 -21.35 15.16 -6.71
N LEU A 263 -20.25 15.71 -6.17
CA LEU A 263 -19.06 14.95 -5.82
C LEU A 263 -19.28 14.03 -4.62
N HIS A 264 -18.64 12.88 -4.66
CA HIS A 264 -18.51 11.99 -3.51
C HIS A 264 -17.09 12.09 -2.96
N HIS A 265 -16.92 12.67 -1.77
CA HIS A 265 -15.63 12.67 -1.07
C HIS A 265 -15.70 11.70 0.11
N THR A 266 -14.88 10.66 0.04
CA THR A 266 -14.81 9.60 1.05
C THR A 266 -13.36 9.29 1.38
N GLY A 267 -13.14 8.41 2.37
CA GLY A 267 -11.80 7.95 2.72
C GLY A 267 -11.83 6.61 3.43
N SER A 268 -10.68 6.00 3.57
CA SER A 268 -10.55 4.79 4.37
C SER A 268 -9.15 4.61 4.94
N THR A 269 -9.10 3.82 6.02
CA THR A 269 -7.88 3.18 6.51
C THR A 269 -8.06 1.67 6.38
N LEU A 270 -6.97 0.94 6.19
CA LEU A 270 -7.01 -0.51 6.01
C LEU A 270 -6.65 -1.25 7.31
N ARG A 271 -5.66 -0.78 8.05
CA ARG A 271 -5.05 -1.48 9.19
C ARG A 271 -6.07 -1.86 10.27
N ALA A 272 -6.95 -0.93 10.65
CA ALA A 272 -7.92 -1.11 11.74
C ALA A 272 -9.24 -1.79 11.30
N ARG A 273 -9.38 -2.19 10.04
CA ARG A 273 -10.58 -2.89 9.56
C ARG A 273 -10.70 -4.28 10.16
N SER A 274 -11.93 -4.77 10.20
CA SER A 274 -12.24 -6.11 10.68
C SER A 274 -11.53 -7.19 9.85
N VAL A 275 -11.36 -8.37 10.44
CA VAL A 275 -10.84 -9.56 9.75
C VAL A 275 -11.69 -9.87 8.51
N ALA A 276 -13.01 -9.79 8.65
CA ALA A 276 -13.95 -10.07 7.56
C ALA A 276 -13.79 -9.10 6.38
N ASP A 277 -13.66 -7.79 6.65
CA ASP A 277 -13.46 -6.78 5.61
C ASP A 277 -12.14 -6.99 4.86
N LYS A 278 -11.04 -7.18 5.59
CA LYS A 278 -9.73 -7.44 4.97
C LYS A 278 -9.73 -8.76 4.19
N GLY A 279 -10.40 -9.78 4.71
CA GLY A 279 -10.57 -11.06 4.01
C GLY A 279 -11.39 -10.93 2.71
N ALA A 280 -12.39 -10.05 2.67
CA ALA A 280 -13.15 -9.76 1.45
C ALA A 280 -12.26 -9.08 0.41
N ILE A 281 -11.47 -8.08 0.82
CA ILE A 281 -10.52 -7.39 -0.07
C ILE A 281 -9.46 -8.39 -0.59
N ALA A 282 -8.93 -9.26 0.28
CA ALA A 282 -7.96 -10.28 -0.10
C ALA A 282 -8.50 -11.21 -1.19
N ARG A 283 -9.75 -11.70 -1.04
CA ARG A 283 -10.40 -12.53 -2.06
C ARG A 283 -10.57 -11.78 -3.37
N ALA A 284 -11.01 -10.53 -3.32
CA ALA A 284 -11.18 -9.72 -4.53
C ALA A 284 -9.84 -9.48 -5.26
N VAL A 285 -8.75 -9.23 -4.52
CA VAL A 285 -7.39 -9.13 -5.07
C VAL A 285 -6.93 -10.47 -5.66
N GLU A 286 -7.20 -11.58 -4.97
CA GLU A 286 -6.87 -12.91 -5.48
C GLU A 286 -7.58 -13.22 -6.80
N GLU A 287 -8.85 -12.93 -6.88
CA GLU A 287 -9.68 -13.22 -8.06
C GLU A 287 -9.33 -12.32 -9.25
N ASN A 288 -9.12 -11.03 -9.01
CA ASN A 288 -9.00 -10.05 -10.09
C ASN A 288 -7.56 -9.63 -10.41
N VAL A 289 -6.66 -9.67 -9.45
CA VAL A 289 -5.29 -9.12 -9.59
C VAL A 289 -4.25 -10.22 -9.73
N LEU A 290 -4.39 -11.32 -8.99
CA LEU A 290 -3.42 -12.41 -9.02
C LEU A 290 -3.19 -13.01 -10.42
N PRO A 291 -4.21 -13.15 -11.31
CA PRO A 291 -3.99 -13.56 -12.70
C PRO A 291 -3.09 -12.59 -13.48
N LEU A 292 -3.20 -11.28 -13.22
CA LEU A 292 -2.36 -10.26 -13.87
C LEU A 292 -0.91 -10.31 -13.39
N LEU A 293 -0.70 -10.60 -12.11
CA LEU A 293 0.63 -10.82 -11.55
C LEU A 293 1.28 -12.09 -12.13
N LYS A 294 0.52 -13.19 -12.26
CA LYS A 294 1.00 -14.46 -12.86
C LYS A 294 1.45 -14.30 -14.31
N THR A 295 0.75 -13.49 -15.09
CA THR A 295 1.10 -13.26 -16.50
C THR A 295 2.18 -12.18 -16.67
N GLY A 296 2.54 -11.46 -15.59
CA GLY A 296 3.46 -10.34 -15.64
C GLY A 296 2.87 -9.07 -16.28
N ALA A 297 1.56 -9.04 -16.52
CA ALA A 297 0.86 -7.84 -17.00
C ALA A 297 0.90 -6.70 -15.96
N VAL A 298 0.97 -7.06 -14.69
CA VAL A 298 1.20 -6.16 -13.57
C VAL A 298 2.37 -6.71 -12.74
N LYS A 299 3.23 -5.85 -12.24
CA LYS A 299 4.41 -6.24 -11.44
C LYS A 299 4.62 -5.26 -10.28
N PRO A 300 5.03 -5.73 -9.09
CA PRO A 300 5.55 -4.83 -8.07
C PRO A 300 6.87 -4.21 -8.55
N ILE A 301 7.01 -2.91 -8.35
CA ILE A 301 8.24 -2.20 -8.71
C ILE A 301 9.12 -2.13 -7.47
N ILE A 302 10.18 -2.92 -7.44
CA ILE A 302 11.13 -2.94 -6.33
C ILE A 302 12.26 -1.95 -6.62
N TYR A 303 12.41 -0.95 -5.76
CA TYR A 303 13.48 0.04 -5.87
C TYR A 303 14.78 -0.46 -5.26
N LYS A 304 14.69 -0.97 -4.01
CA LYS A 304 15.86 -1.45 -3.27
C LYS A 304 15.47 -2.42 -2.17
N THR A 305 16.33 -3.38 -1.90
CA THR A 305 16.24 -4.27 -0.74
C THR A 305 17.28 -3.89 0.30
N PHE A 306 16.98 -4.19 1.57
CA PHE A 306 17.88 -4.05 2.71
C PHE A 306 17.76 -5.29 3.60
N PRO A 307 18.84 -5.78 4.21
CA PRO A 307 18.72 -6.75 5.30
C PRO A 307 17.84 -6.20 6.43
N LEU A 308 17.14 -7.08 7.17
CA LEU A 308 16.27 -6.67 8.28
C LEU A 308 16.96 -5.74 9.28
N GLY A 309 18.22 -6.01 9.63
CA GLY A 309 19.01 -5.17 10.54
C GLY A 309 19.29 -3.75 10.03
N GLU A 310 19.11 -3.52 8.71
CA GLU A 310 19.25 -2.21 8.07
C GLU A 310 17.90 -1.46 7.92
N ALA A 311 16.87 -1.86 8.65
CA ALA A 311 15.57 -1.15 8.68
C ALA A 311 15.70 0.37 8.93
N PRO A 312 16.63 0.88 9.76
CA PRO A 312 16.89 2.32 9.86
C PRO A 312 17.24 2.97 8.52
N ALA A 313 18.13 2.35 7.74
CA ALA A 313 18.53 2.87 6.41
C ALA A 313 17.39 2.81 5.39
N ALA A 314 16.56 1.76 5.44
CA ALA A 314 15.37 1.63 4.61
C ALA A 314 14.34 2.73 4.91
N HIS A 315 14.11 3.05 6.20
CA HIS A 315 13.24 4.15 6.61
C HIS A 315 13.81 5.51 6.22
N ALA A 316 15.12 5.74 6.42
CA ALA A 316 15.77 6.97 5.96
C ALA A 316 15.58 7.18 4.45
N LEU A 317 15.76 6.13 3.64
CA LEU A 317 15.50 6.20 2.20
C LEU A 317 14.02 6.50 1.89
N MET A 318 13.07 5.89 2.60
CA MET A 318 11.63 6.17 2.44
C MET A 318 11.32 7.65 2.69
N GLU A 319 11.96 8.26 3.69
CA GLU A 319 11.74 9.67 4.06
C GLU A 319 12.28 10.66 3.02
N THR A 320 13.34 10.33 2.29
CA THR A 320 13.84 11.18 1.19
C THR A 320 12.83 11.31 0.06
N SER A 321 11.90 10.38 -0.05
CA SER A 321 10.95 10.28 -1.17
C SER A 321 11.63 10.26 -2.56
N THR A 322 12.87 9.81 -2.68
CA THR A 322 13.61 9.71 -3.96
C THR A 322 13.31 8.42 -4.71
N HIS A 323 12.92 7.36 -4.01
CA HIS A 323 12.62 6.05 -4.58
C HIS A 323 11.42 6.05 -5.54
N ILE A 324 11.37 5.04 -6.41
CA ILE A 324 10.26 4.72 -7.31
C ILE A 324 9.80 3.30 -7.00
N GLY A 325 8.55 3.13 -6.57
CA GLY A 325 8.01 1.82 -6.17
C GLY A 325 8.27 1.49 -4.70
N LYS A 326 8.67 0.26 -4.43
CA LYS A 326 8.75 -0.34 -3.09
C LYS A 326 10.19 -0.51 -2.59
N ILE A 327 10.34 -0.38 -1.29
CA ILE A 327 11.53 -0.78 -0.52
C ILE A 327 11.14 -2.04 0.24
N VAL A 328 12.03 -3.04 0.29
CA VAL A 328 11.76 -4.34 0.92
C VAL A 328 12.91 -4.72 1.85
N LEU A 329 12.57 -5.21 3.03
CA LEU A 329 13.50 -5.84 3.96
C LEU A 329 13.59 -7.33 3.65
N THR A 330 14.79 -7.90 3.71
CA THR A 330 15.07 -9.34 3.53
C THR A 330 15.60 -9.97 4.80
N LEU A 331 15.23 -11.24 5.03
CA LEU A 331 15.59 -12.00 6.23
C LEU A 331 16.36 -13.29 5.86
#